data_d6606a43a2524ca2c2c90e066a9e3335
#
_entry.id   d6606a43a2524ca2c2c90e066a9e3335
#
_cell.length_a   1.000
_cell.length_b   1.000
_cell.length_c   1.000
_cell.angle_alpha   90.00
_cell.angle_beta   90.00
_cell.angle_gamma   90.00
#
_symmetry.space_group_name_H-M   'P 1'
#
loop_
_entity.id
_entity.type
_entity.pdbx_description
1 polymer ?
#
loop_
_entity_poly.entity_id
_entity_poly.type
_entity_poly.pdbx_seq_one_letter_code
_entity_poly.pdbx_strand_id
1 'polypeptide(L)'
;MPESLATLETRADDNVRVPPSDGRLPIVIGVTGHRALRAEDEVAIAAQLQPLLRRLRRDCPDSPLVVLSALAEGADRVIARSAVDAGAHMIAVLPLPMEDYRQDFGSAQSCTEFEALLADARTDRCVILPVLEPAAREPGDARNLQYLLCGLY
;
A
#
# COMPACT_ATOMS: atom_id res chain seq x y z
N MET A 1 16.87 -13.12 34.88
CA MET A 1 15.71 -12.20 34.84
C MET A 1 15.54 -11.78 33.41
N PRO A 2 14.54 -12.29 32.65
CA PRO A 2 14.26 -11.79 31.33
C PRO A 2 13.43 -10.53 31.45
N GLU A 3 13.95 -9.44 30.93
CA GLU A 3 13.25 -8.17 30.84
C GLU A 3 12.06 -8.26 29.88
N SER A 4 10.99 -7.76 30.36
CA SER A 4 9.70 -7.46 29.82
C SER A 4 9.70 -7.10 28.33
N LEU A 5 8.94 -7.85 27.55
CA LEU A 5 8.40 -7.44 26.26
C LEU A 5 7.51 -6.21 26.53
N ALA A 6 8.12 -5.04 26.45
CA ALA A 6 7.39 -3.78 26.52
C ALA A 6 6.43 -3.73 25.32
N THR A 7 5.18 -3.63 25.67
CA THR A 7 4.01 -3.39 24.85
C THR A 7 4.32 -2.42 23.71
N LEU A 8 4.32 -2.91 22.48
CA LEU A 8 4.24 -2.09 21.28
C LEU A 8 2.87 -1.40 21.29
N GLU A 9 2.80 -0.26 21.94
CA GLU A 9 1.64 0.62 21.79
C GLU A 9 1.63 1.13 20.34
N THR A 10 0.80 0.50 19.55
CA THR A 10 0.37 1.03 18.25
C THR A 10 -0.29 2.37 18.53
N ARG A 11 0.37 3.46 18.18
CA ARG A 11 -0.27 4.78 18.12
C ARG A 11 -1.35 4.69 17.06
N ALA A 12 -2.54 4.36 17.49
CA ALA A 12 -3.75 4.52 16.71
C ALA A 12 -3.98 6.04 16.59
N ASP A 13 -3.64 6.60 15.45
CA ASP A 13 -4.19 7.89 15.04
C ASP A 13 -5.70 7.71 14.87
N ASP A 14 -6.49 8.48 15.64
CA ASP A 14 -7.95 8.39 15.76
C ASP A 14 -8.73 8.75 14.49
N ASN A 15 -8.10 8.72 13.32
CA ASN A 15 -8.73 9.03 12.05
C ASN A 15 -8.82 7.80 11.12
N VAL A 16 -8.95 6.63 11.71
CA VAL A 16 -9.17 5.38 10.98
C VAL A 16 -10.60 5.34 10.48
N ARG A 17 -10.83 5.69 9.23
CA ARG A 17 -12.06 5.28 8.54
C ARG A 17 -12.01 3.77 8.38
N VAL A 18 -12.61 3.06 9.30
CA VAL A 18 -12.87 1.63 9.13
C VAL A 18 -13.86 1.51 7.98
N PRO A 19 -13.58 0.73 6.92
CA PRO A 19 -14.59 0.45 5.91
C PRO A 19 -15.83 -0.03 6.63
N PRO A 20 -17.05 0.32 6.17
CA PRO A 20 -18.28 0.00 6.88
C PRO A 20 -18.29 -1.48 7.19
N SER A 21 -18.22 -1.82 8.48
CA SER A 21 -18.30 -3.18 8.96
C SER A 21 -19.76 -3.64 8.92
N ASP A 22 -20.28 -3.78 7.71
CA ASP A 22 -21.62 -4.32 7.47
C ASP A 22 -21.67 -5.86 7.57
N GLY A 23 -20.59 -6.45 8.10
CA GLY A 23 -20.45 -7.91 8.25
C GLY A 23 -20.03 -8.62 6.98
N ARG A 24 -19.75 -7.89 5.88
CA ARG A 24 -19.27 -8.48 4.64
C ARG A 24 -17.78 -8.74 4.68
N LEU A 25 -17.37 -9.90 4.17
CA LEU A 25 -15.95 -10.23 4.03
C LEU A 25 -15.37 -9.55 2.79
N PRO A 26 -14.32 -8.72 2.91
CA PRO A 26 -13.68 -8.11 1.76
C PRO A 26 -12.84 -9.12 0.96
N ILE A 27 -12.71 -8.86 -0.34
CA ILE A 27 -11.65 -9.46 -1.15
C ILE A 27 -10.45 -8.51 -1.06
N VAL A 28 -9.36 -9.00 -0.46
CA VAL A 28 -8.14 -8.23 -0.27
C VAL A 28 -7.14 -8.60 -1.36
N ILE A 29 -6.59 -7.60 -2.03
CA ILE A 29 -5.61 -7.74 -3.12
C ILE A 29 -4.33 -7.05 -2.68
N GLY A 30 -3.29 -7.83 -2.37
CA GLY A 30 -1.95 -7.30 -2.13
C GLY A 30 -1.26 -6.98 -3.45
N VAL A 31 -0.55 -5.86 -3.48
CA VAL A 31 0.18 -5.40 -4.66
C VAL A 31 1.67 -5.35 -4.36
N THR A 32 2.44 -5.94 -5.24
CA THR A 32 3.90 -5.84 -5.27
C THR A 32 4.39 -5.88 -6.70
N GLY A 33 5.43 -5.11 -7.03
CA GLY A 33 5.95 -5.10 -8.40
C GLY A 33 7.20 -4.25 -8.58
N HIS A 34 7.64 -4.15 -9.83
CA HIS A 34 8.83 -3.40 -10.19
C HIS A 34 8.57 -1.88 -10.15
N ARG A 35 9.57 -1.13 -9.65
CA ARG A 35 9.52 0.33 -9.59
C ARG A 35 9.72 0.98 -10.96
N ALA A 36 10.63 0.43 -11.77
CA ALA A 36 10.93 0.95 -13.09
C ALA A 36 10.08 0.21 -14.13
N LEU A 37 9.01 0.85 -14.57
CA LEU A 37 8.17 0.37 -15.69
C LEU A 37 8.36 1.28 -16.90
N ARG A 38 8.24 0.69 -18.09
CA ARG A 38 8.09 1.47 -19.32
C ARG A 38 6.63 1.91 -19.46
N ALA A 39 6.39 3.05 -20.08
CA ALA A 39 5.03 3.58 -20.24
C ALA A 39 4.08 2.57 -20.94
N GLU A 40 4.59 1.79 -21.88
CA GLU A 40 3.85 0.72 -22.57
C GLU A 40 3.43 -0.42 -21.62
N ASP A 41 4.29 -0.75 -20.63
CA ASP A 41 4.00 -1.78 -19.64
C ASP A 41 2.94 -1.30 -18.65
N GLU A 42 2.95 -0.03 -18.27
CA GLU A 42 1.93 0.58 -17.41
C GLU A 42 0.54 0.47 -18.03
N VAL A 43 0.43 0.82 -19.30
CA VAL A 43 -0.83 0.72 -20.07
C VAL A 43 -1.29 -0.73 -20.16
N ALA A 44 -0.36 -1.65 -20.45
CA ALA A 44 -0.67 -3.07 -20.57
C ALA A 44 -1.15 -3.68 -19.24
N ILE A 45 -0.50 -3.32 -18.11
CA ILE A 45 -0.90 -3.76 -16.76
C ILE A 45 -2.31 -3.25 -16.44
N ALA A 46 -2.58 -1.96 -16.64
CA ALA A 46 -3.88 -1.39 -16.39
C ALA A 46 -4.98 -2.06 -17.23
N ALA A 47 -4.70 -2.31 -18.51
CA ALA A 47 -5.64 -2.96 -19.42
C ALA A 47 -5.96 -4.41 -19.01
N GLN A 48 -4.97 -5.16 -18.51
CA GLN A 48 -5.19 -6.54 -18.03
C GLN A 48 -5.88 -6.60 -16.67
N LEU A 49 -5.64 -5.63 -15.81
CA LEU A 49 -6.24 -5.59 -14.47
C LEU A 49 -7.75 -5.30 -14.53
N GLN A 50 -8.21 -4.44 -15.42
CA GLN A 50 -9.60 -4.03 -15.51
C GLN A 50 -10.60 -5.20 -15.70
N PRO A 51 -10.36 -6.18 -16.61
CA PRO A 51 -11.21 -7.35 -16.73
C PRO A 51 -11.25 -8.21 -15.46
N LEU A 52 -10.11 -8.34 -14.77
CA LEU A 52 -10.01 -9.08 -13.52
C LEU A 52 -10.86 -8.44 -12.42
N LEU A 53 -10.74 -7.14 -12.22
CA LEU A 53 -11.53 -6.40 -11.23
C LEU A 53 -13.03 -6.48 -11.50
N ARG A 54 -13.43 -6.34 -12.77
CA ARG A 54 -14.82 -6.51 -13.18
C ARG A 54 -15.33 -7.91 -12.91
N ARG A 55 -14.50 -8.93 -13.16
CA ARG A 55 -14.84 -10.32 -12.87
C ARG A 55 -15.04 -10.56 -11.38
N LEU A 56 -14.11 -10.11 -10.54
CA LEU A 56 -14.22 -10.24 -9.08
C LEU A 56 -15.50 -9.60 -8.56
N ARG A 57 -15.86 -8.42 -9.05
CA ARG A 57 -17.10 -7.73 -8.66
C ARG A 57 -18.36 -8.47 -9.09
N ARG A 58 -18.34 -9.07 -10.28
CA ARG A 58 -19.47 -9.84 -10.79
C ARG A 58 -19.64 -11.14 -10.03
N ASP A 59 -18.53 -11.83 -9.74
CA ASP A 59 -18.53 -13.14 -9.12
C ASP A 59 -18.74 -13.05 -7.59
N CYS A 60 -18.41 -11.91 -6.98
CA CYS A 60 -18.54 -11.63 -5.54
C CYS A 60 -19.18 -10.24 -5.31
N PRO A 61 -20.46 -10.03 -5.67
CA PRO A 61 -21.09 -8.71 -5.66
C PRO A 61 -21.22 -8.09 -4.26
N ASP A 62 -21.32 -8.94 -3.24
CA ASP A 62 -21.48 -8.53 -1.84
C ASP A 62 -20.15 -8.32 -1.10
N SER A 63 -19.02 -8.64 -1.74
CA SER A 63 -17.69 -8.47 -1.14
C SER A 63 -17.04 -7.17 -1.60
N PRO A 64 -16.74 -6.23 -0.69
CA PRO A 64 -15.99 -5.05 -1.06
C PRO A 64 -14.57 -5.45 -1.52
N LEU A 65 -14.08 -4.79 -2.57
CA LEU A 65 -12.69 -4.95 -2.99
C LEU A 65 -11.82 -3.98 -2.22
N VAL A 66 -10.75 -4.48 -1.63
CA VAL A 66 -9.74 -3.72 -0.91
C VAL A 66 -8.38 -4.01 -1.50
N VAL A 67 -7.64 -2.99 -1.88
CA VAL A 67 -6.26 -3.12 -2.36
C VAL A 67 -5.29 -2.68 -1.27
N LEU A 68 -4.26 -3.50 -1.02
CA LEU A 68 -3.13 -3.16 -0.15
C LEU A 68 -1.94 -2.82 -1.04
N SER A 69 -1.36 -1.64 -0.87
CA SER A 69 -0.22 -1.19 -1.66
C SER A 69 0.72 -0.31 -0.86
N ALA A 70 2.04 -0.48 -1.08
CA ALA A 70 3.04 0.44 -0.57
C ALA A 70 3.07 1.76 -1.34
N LEU A 71 2.38 1.86 -2.46
CA LEU A 71 2.38 3.03 -3.35
C LEU A 71 3.80 3.41 -3.83
N ALA A 72 4.69 2.42 -3.94
CA ALA A 72 5.99 2.60 -4.57
C ALA A 72 5.80 3.01 -6.04
N GLU A 73 6.80 3.69 -6.60
CA GLU A 73 6.79 4.02 -8.03
C GLU A 73 6.60 2.76 -8.89
N GLY A 74 6.03 2.90 -10.08
CA GLY A 74 5.82 1.82 -11.03
C GLY A 74 4.55 0.99 -10.74
N ALA A 75 4.67 -0.33 -10.71
CA ALA A 75 3.53 -1.24 -10.70
C ALA A 75 2.56 -1.00 -9.54
N ASP A 76 3.06 -0.71 -8.36
CA ASP A 76 2.24 -0.46 -7.17
C ASP A 76 1.22 0.66 -7.41
N ARG A 77 1.66 1.79 -7.98
CA ARG A 77 0.78 2.94 -8.26
C ARG A 77 -0.15 2.69 -9.41
N VAL A 78 0.31 2.06 -10.47
CA VAL A 78 -0.52 1.72 -11.64
C VAL A 78 -1.69 0.84 -11.21
N ILE A 79 -1.41 -0.18 -10.40
CA ILE A 79 -2.42 -1.12 -9.94
C ILE A 79 -3.35 -0.46 -8.91
N ALA A 80 -2.80 0.30 -7.94
CA ALA A 80 -3.58 1.01 -6.95
C ALA A 80 -4.57 1.98 -7.61
N ARG A 81 -4.12 2.82 -8.54
CA ARG A 81 -4.97 3.75 -9.28
C ARG A 81 -6.04 3.03 -10.07
N SER A 82 -5.67 2.01 -10.84
CA SER A 82 -6.63 1.22 -11.63
C SER A 82 -7.69 0.55 -10.76
N ALA A 83 -7.33 0.10 -9.56
CA ALA A 83 -8.26 -0.52 -8.63
C ALA A 83 -9.20 0.52 -8.00
N VAL A 84 -8.68 1.68 -7.59
CA VAL A 84 -9.46 2.80 -7.05
C VAL A 84 -10.43 3.32 -8.12
N ASP A 85 -9.99 3.53 -9.35
CA ASP A 85 -10.84 3.94 -10.48
C ASP A 85 -11.95 2.92 -10.77
N ALA A 86 -11.66 1.64 -10.57
CA ALA A 86 -12.67 0.58 -10.62
C ALA A 86 -13.56 0.53 -9.37
N GLY A 87 -13.34 1.40 -8.39
CA GLY A 87 -14.12 1.56 -7.17
C GLY A 87 -13.73 0.62 -6.04
N ALA A 88 -12.52 0.07 -6.03
CA ALA A 88 -11.97 -0.60 -4.86
C ALA A 88 -11.60 0.43 -3.78
N HIS A 89 -11.66 -0.01 -2.53
CA HIS A 89 -11.06 0.70 -1.41
C HIS A 89 -9.55 0.45 -1.36
N MET A 90 -8.79 1.36 -0.79
CA MET A 90 -7.35 1.23 -0.68
C MET A 90 -6.88 1.37 0.78
N ILE A 91 -5.93 0.55 1.15
CA ILE A 91 -5.13 0.69 2.35
C ILE A 91 -3.69 0.86 1.92
N ALA A 92 -3.12 2.04 2.17
CA ALA A 92 -1.71 2.29 1.94
C ALA A 92 -0.89 1.69 3.09
N VAL A 93 0.11 0.87 2.78
CA VAL A 93 1.01 0.26 3.78
C VAL A 93 2.42 0.77 3.49
N LEU A 94 2.86 1.76 4.28
CA LEU A 94 4.13 2.43 4.06
C LEU A 94 5.25 1.73 4.83
N PRO A 95 6.38 1.42 4.18
CA PRO A 95 7.53 0.78 4.83
C PRO A 95 8.27 1.72 5.80
N LEU A 96 8.11 3.02 5.63
CA LEU A 96 8.80 4.09 6.36
C LEU A 96 7.83 5.23 6.69
N PRO A 97 8.16 6.08 7.66
CA PRO A 97 7.48 7.36 7.84
C PRO A 97 7.40 8.12 6.50
N MET A 98 6.29 8.80 6.28
CA MET A 98 5.97 9.43 4.97
C MET A 98 7.10 10.32 4.45
N GLU A 99 7.71 11.13 5.31
CA GLU A 99 8.79 12.05 4.95
C GLU A 99 10.05 11.32 4.46
N ASP A 100 10.39 10.21 5.11
CA ASP A 100 11.53 9.37 4.73
C ASP A 100 11.24 8.57 3.47
N TYR A 101 10.00 8.09 3.31
CA TYR A 101 9.60 7.33 2.15
C TYR A 101 9.58 8.17 0.87
N ARG A 102 9.21 9.44 0.97
CA ARG A 102 9.21 10.39 -0.16
C ARG A 102 10.60 10.62 -0.75
N GLN A 103 11.66 10.45 0.04
CA GLN A 103 13.04 10.58 -0.42
C GLN A 103 13.44 9.50 -1.44
N ASP A 104 12.70 8.40 -1.51
CA ASP A 104 12.93 7.32 -2.46
C ASP A 104 12.33 7.57 -3.85
N PHE A 105 11.56 8.65 -4.00
CA PHE A 105 10.90 8.96 -5.25
C PHE A 105 11.78 9.80 -6.16
N GLY A 106 11.78 9.44 -7.46
CA GLY A 106 12.71 10.01 -8.43
C GLY A 106 12.42 11.45 -8.85
N SER A 107 11.24 12.02 -8.51
CA SER A 107 10.84 13.35 -8.95
C SER A 107 9.77 13.97 -8.05
N ALA A 108 9.65 15.30 -8.12
CA ALA A 108 8.56 16.05 -7.46
C ALA A 108 7.17 15.61 -7.99
N GLN A 109 7.07 15.29 -9.28
CA GLN A 109 5.83 14.76 -9.86
C GLN A 109 5.45 13.43 -9.19
N SER A 110 6.42 12.55 -8.99
CA SER A 110 6.21 11.26 -8.31
C SER A 110 5.71 11.45 -6.87
N CYS A 111 6.23 12.45 -6.13
CA CYS A 111 5.71 12.81 -4.81
C CYS A 111 4.25 13.27 -4.90
N THR A 112 3.90 14.10 -5.88
CA THR A 112 2.53 14.59 -6.08
C THR A 112 1.55 13.46 -6.39
N GLU A 113 1.95 12.50 -7.22
CA GLU A 113 1.13 11.32 -7.54
C GLU A 113 0.88 10.43 -6.31
N PHE A 114 1.90 10.24 -5.49
CA PHE A 114 1.80 9.52 -4.22
C PHE A 114 0.81 10.20 -3.27
N GLU A 115 0.95 11.52 -3.10
CA GLU A 115 0.07 12.31 -2.25
C GLU A 115 -1.39 12.30 -2.76
N ALA A 116 -1.58 12.37 -4.07
CA ALA A 116 -2.90 12.29 -4.67
C ALA A 116 -3.60 10.95 -4.39
N LEU A 117 -2.86 9.84 -4.42
CA LEU A 117 -3.39 8.53 -4.07
C LEU A 117 -3.72 8.42 -2.58
N LEU A 118 -2.89 8.99 -1.70
CA LEU A 118 -3.18 9.02 -0.27
C LEU A 118 -4.39 9.88 0.07
N ALA A 119 -4.60 10.97 -0.68
CA ALA A 119 -5.72 11.88 -0.49
C ALA A 119 -7.01 11.42 -1.17
N ASP A 120 -6.98 10.34 -1.95
CA ASP A 120 -8.17 9.83 -2.63
C ASP A 120 -9.24 9.41 -1.62
N ALA A 121 -10.50 9.74 -1.93
CA ALA A 121 -11.63 9.45 -1.06
C ALA A 121 -11.85 7.94 -0.80
N ARG A 122 -11.25 7.07 -1.61
CA ARG A 122 -11.28 5.62 -1.45
C ARG A 122 -10.08 5.06 -0.70
N THR A 123 -9.13 5.90 -0.29
CA THR A 123 -8.05 5.51 0.61
C THR A 123 -8.56 5.54 2.03
N ASP A 124 -8.94 4.37 2.52
CA ASP A 124 -9.58 4.24 3.83
C ASP A 124 -8.56 4.38 4.97
N ARG A 125 -7.33 3.98 4.73
CA ARG A 125 -6.28 3.91 5.75
C ARG A 125 -4.88 4.08 5.17
N CYS A 126 -4.02 4.74 5.93
CA CYS A 126 -2.58 4.70 5.76
C CYS A 126 -1.94 4.05 7.01
N VAL A 127 -1.26 2.94 6.82
CA VAL A 127 -0.52 2.22 7.88
C VAL A 127 0.95 2.47 7.66
N ILE A 128 1.63 3.00 8.66
CA ILE A 128 3.09 3.15 8.65
C ILE A 128 3.66 2.01 9.50
N LEU A 129 4.50 1.18 8.90
CA LEU A 129 5.13 0.08 9.61
C LEU A 129 6.15 0.61 10.62
N PRO A 130 6.32 -0.06 11.78
CA PRO A 130 7.34 0.31 12.74
C PRO A 130 8.73 0.19 12.11
N VAL A 131 9.55 1.22 12.28
CA VAL A 131 10.93 1.20 11.80
C VAL A 131 11.73 0.27 12.69
N LEU A 132 12.33 -0.76 12.09
CA LEU A 132 13.24 -1.66 12.79
C LEU A 132 14.60 -0.99 12.93
N GLU A 133 15.06 -0.82 14.16
CA GLU A 133 16.44 -0.43 14.40
C GLU A 133 17.39 -1.56 13.97
N PRO A 134 18.33 -1.30 13.06
CA PRO A 134 19.23 -2.33 12.62
C PRO A 134 20.18 -2.70 13.77
N ALA A 135 20.14 -3.96 14.21
CA ALA A 135 21.22 -4.52 15.00
C ALA A 135 22.48 -4.56 14.13
N ALA A 136 23.31 -3.52 14.21
CA ALA A 136 24.69 -3.46 13.70
C ALA A 136 24.94 -4.01 12.28
N ARG A 137 24.11 -3.63 11.28
CA ARG A 137 24.32 -3.96 9.88
C ARG A 137 24.42 -2.70 9.02
N GLU A 138 24.91 -2.85 7.78
CA GLU A 138 25.06 -1.74 6.83
C GLU A 138 23.74 -0.96 6.63
N PRO A 139 23.79 0.37 6.46
CA PRO A 139 22.57 1.20 6.34
C PRO A 139 21.58 0.75 5.25
N GLY A 140 22.08 0.13 4.18
CA GLY A 140 21.25 -0.43 3.11
C GLY A 140 20.42 -1.64 3.53
N ASP A 141 20.90 -2.44 4.46
CA ASP A 141 20.22 -3.65 4.91
C ASP A 141 18.96 -3.34 5.71
N ALA A 142 19.00 -2.28 6.53
CA ALA A 142 17.85 -1.85 7.32
C ALA A 142 16.67 -1.41 6.42
N ARG A 143 16.98 -0.66 5.36
CA ARG A 143 15.97 -0.19 4.42
C ARG A 143 15.37 -1.33 3.60
N ASN A 144 16.21 -2.25 3.13
CA ASN A 144 15.75 -3.46 2.43
C ASN A 144 14.87 -4.34 3.32
N LEU A 145 15.23 -4.50 4.59
CA LEU A 145 14.42 -5.26 5.55
C LEU A 145 13.05 -4.62 5.76
N GLN A 146 12.99 -3.29 5.83
CA GLN A 146 11.74 -2.54 5.97
C GLN A 146 10.80 -2.76 4.78
N TYR A 147 11.35 -2.77 3.55
CA TYR A 147 10.57 -3.10 2.36
C TYR A 147 10.07 -4.55 2.36
N LEU A 148 10.88 -5.47 2.86
CA LEU A 148 10.51 -6.88 2.98
C LEU A 148 9.34 -7.06 3.96
N LEU A 149 9.36 -6.36 5.09
CA LEU A 149 8.26 -6.35 6.05
C LEU A 149 6.96 -5.83 5.45
N CYS A 150 7.05 -4.82 4.58
CA CYS A 150 5.89 -4.30 3.87
C CYS A 150 5.23 -5.37 2.98
N GLY A 151 6.02 -6.26 2.39
CA GLY A 151 5.53 -7.39 1.60
C GLY A 151 4.95 -8.55 2.42
N LEU A 152 5.20 -8.57 3.74
CA LEU A 152 4.66 -9.58 4.66
C LEU A 152 3.38 -9.14 5.36
N TYR A 153 3.05 -7.86 5.33
CA TYR A 153 1.84 -7.27 5.91
C TYR A 153 0.62 -7.65 5.10
#